data_4aab6e19ad74090fbe1f855f972cffe2
#
_entry.id   4aab6e19ad74090fbe1f855f972cffe2
#
_cell.length_a   1.000
_cell.length_b   1.000
_cell.length_c   1.000
_cell.angle_alpha   90.00
_cell.angle_beta   90.00
_cell.angle_gamma   90.00
#
_symmetry.space_group_name_H-M   'P 1'
#
loop_
_entity.id
_entity.type
_entity.pdbx_description
1 polymer ?
#
loop_
_entity_poly.entity_id
_entity_poly.type
_entity_poly.pdbx_seq_one_letter_code
_entity_poly.pdbx_strand_id
1 'polypeptide(L)'
;QILLMKPTTGMNQSGIAVKSLIEKWNLLIPDIYVLTDDVDLPLGSIRIRPKGGDGCHRGLENIIYNLQSNAFPRIRLGIAGSDYKRPSEKYVMKPFNDEMSLDAKIMVNRAADAIQSIINRGLNRTMNLFNA
;
A
#
# COMPACT_ATOMS: atom_id res chain seq x y z
N GLN A 1 -3.24 20.43 -3.84
CA GLN A 1 -4.36 19.72 -3.21
C GLN A 1 -4.05 18.24 -3.15
N ILE A 2 -4.38 17.59 -2.03
CA ILE A 2 -4.16 16.16 -1.80
C ILE A 2 -5.50 15.56 -1.41
N LEU A 3 -5.82 14.39 -1.99
CA LEU A 3 -7.00 13.61 -1.63
C LEU A 3 -6.56 12.37 -0.87
N LEU A 4 -7.18 12.12 0.26
CA LEU A 4 -7.00 10.89 1.03
C LEU A 4 -8.26 10.05 0.89
N MET A 5 -8.07 8.78 0.52
CA MET A 5 -9.19 7.85 0.35
C MET A 5 -8.96 6.58 1.15
N LYS A 6 -9.99 6.17 1.86
CA LYS A 6 -10.07 4.87 2.51
C LYS A 6 -11.32 4.17 1.95
N PRO A 7 -11.15 3.17 1.07
CA PRO A 7 -12.30 2.50 0.46
C PRO A 7 -13.16 1.78 1.50
N THR A 8 -14.47 1.80 1.29
CA THR A 8 -15.43 1.04 2.11
C THR A 8 -15.97 -0.19 1.40
N THR A 9 -15.48 -0.46 0.18
CA THR A 9 -15.76 -1.70 -0.55
C THR A 9 -15.05 -2.88 0.11
N GLY A 10 -15.46 -4.10 -0.23
CA GLY A 10 -14.63 -5.27 0.07
C GLY A 10 -13.25 -5.14 -0.58
N MET A 11 -12.24 -5.79 -0.01
CA MET A 11 -10.85 -5.69 -0.51
C MET A 11 -10.74 -6.06 -2.00
N ASN A 12 -11.42 -7.11 -2.42
CA ASN A 12 -11.45 -7.56 -3.82
C ASN A 12 -12.27 -6.65 -4.76
N GLN A 13 -12.78 -5.55 -4.27
CA GLN A 13 -13.50 -4.51 -5.02
C GLN A 13 -12.84 -3.13 -4.88
N SER A 14 -11.63 -3.08 -4.36
CA SER A 14 -10.89 -1.82 -4.14
C SER A 14 -10.71 -1.00 -5.42
N GLY A 15 -10.57 -1.67 -6.57
CA GLY A 15 -10.41 -1.00 -7.85
C GLY A 15 -11.63 -0.24 -8.32
N ILE A 16 -12.83 -0.67 -7.93
CA ILE A 16 -14.08 0.05 -8.23
C ILE A 16 -14.05 1.42 -7.55
N ALA A 17 -13.66 1.46 -6.27
CA ALA A 17 -13.56 2.70 -5.52
C ALA A 17 -12.48 3.63 -6.09
N VAL A 18 -11.32 3.09 -6.44
CA VAL A 18 -10.22 3.88 -7.04
C VAL A 18 -10.62 4.44 -8.40
N LYS A 19 -11.23 3.64 -9.25
CA LYS A 19 -11.71 4.09 -10.56
C LYS A 19 -12.74 5.22 -10.42
N SER A 20 -13.67 5.08 -9.50
CA SER A 20 -14.67 6.11 -9.21
C SER A 20 -14.03 7.43 -8.76
N LEU A 21 -12.99 7.35 -7.93
CA LEU A 21 -12.23 8.54 -7.49
C LEU A 21 -11.52 9.23 -8.66
N ILE A 22 -10.87 8.45 -9.51
CA ILE A 22 -10.17 8.95 -10.70
C ILE A 22 -11.14 9.68 -11.62
N GLU A 23 -12.30 9.10 -11.90
CA GLU A 23 -13.32 9.70 -12.77
C GLU A 23 -13.90 10.99 -12.16
N LYS A 24 -14.20 10.96 -10.86
CA LYS A 24 -14.80 12.12 -10.16
C LYS A 24 -13.85 13.33 -10.13
N TRP A 25 -12.57 13.11 -9.95
CA TRP A 25 -11.59 14.18 -9.76
C TRP A 25 -10.66 14.36 -10.97
N ASN A 26 -10.90 13.63 -12.06
CA ASN A 26 -10.07 13.66 -13.28
C ASN A 26 -8.58 13.49 -13.01
N LEU A 27 -8.25 12.45 -12.23
CA LEU A 27 -6.89 12.17 -11.81
C LEU A 27 -6.13 11.38 -12.88
N LEU A 28 -4.81 11.51 -12.88
CA LEU A 28 -3.93 10.69 -13.70
C LEU A 28 -3.48 9.46 -12.89
N ILE A 29 -3.37 8.31 -13.55
CA ILE A 29 -2.97 7.06 -12.90
C ILE A 29 -1.62 7.19 -12.16
N PRO A 30 -0.56 7.82 -12.72
CA PRO A 30 0.70 7.99 -12.00
C PRO A 30 0.63 8.84 -10.73
N ASP A 31 -0.44 9.60 -10.56
CA ASP A 31 -0.65 10.44 -9.37
C ASP A 31 -1.42 9.71 -8.25
N ILE A 32 -1.76 8.45 -8.49
CA ILE A 32 -2.42 7.58 -7.50
C ILE A 32 -1.35 6.85 -6.70
N TYR A 33 -1.34 7.03 -5.39
CA TYR A 33 -0.44 6.35 -4.47
C TYR A 33 -1.23 5.37 -3.60
N VAL A 34 -0.90 4.09 -3.70
CA VAL A 34 -1.60 3.03 -2.97
C VAL A 34 -0.73 2.54 -1.81
N LEU A 35 -1.26 2.65 -0.60
CA LEU A 35 -0.65 2.03 0.58
C LEU A 35 -1.31 0.67 0.80
N THR A 36 -0.49 -0.38 0.91
CA THR A 36 -0.99 -1.75 1.02
C THR A 36 -0.14 -2.58 1.98
N ASP A 37 -0.76 -3.52 2.63
CA ASP A 37 -0.07 -4.55 3.39
C ASP A 37 0.66 -5.53 2.47
N ASP A 38 1.67 -6.20 2.99
CA ASP A 38 2.47 -7.16 2.24
C ASP A 38 3.02 -8.26 3.13
N VAL A 39 2.58 -9.49 2.88
CA VAL A 39 3.04 -10.68 3.62
C VAL A 39 4.41 -11.20 3.18
N ASP A 40 4.93 -10.70 2.06
CA ASP A 40 6.26 -11.05 1.55
C ASP A 40 7.35 -10.14 2.10
N LEU A 41 6.98 -9.15 2.90
CA LEU A 41 7.90 -8.25 3.59
C LEU A 41 7.82 -8.46 5.10
N PRO A 42 8.98 -8.45 5.78
CA PRO A 42 9.00 -8.52 7.24
C PRO A 42 8.23 -7.37 7.87
N LEU A 43 7.59 -7.66 9.00
CA LEU A 43 6.92 -6.63 9.81
C LEU A 43 7.88 -5.49 10.13
N GLY A 44 7.42 -4.27 9.93
CA GLY A 44 8.22 -3.07 10.19
C GLY A 44 8.95 -2.52 8.97
N SER A 45 9.07 -3.30 7.89
CA SER A 45 9.70 -2.81 6.66
C SER A 45 8.69 -2.17 5.72
N ILE A 46 9.15 -1.19 4.94
CA ILE A 46 8.36 -0.60 3.86
C ILE A 46 9.14 -0.68 2.55
N ARG A 47 8.40 -0.77 1.45
CA ARG A 47 8.95 -0.75 0.09
C ARG A 47 8.11 0.16 -0.78
N ILE A 48 8.75 1.10 -1.43
CA ILE A 48 8.11 2.04 -2.37
C ILE A 48 8.52 1.65 -3.78
N ARG A 49 7.54 1.52 -4.66
CA ARG A 49 7.76 1.19 -6.07
C ARG A 49 6.89 2.09 -6.95
N PRO A 50 7.41 2.57 -8.08
CA PRO A 50 6.64 3.44 -8.99
C PRO A 50 5.58 2.68 -9.78
N LYS A 51 5.76 1.38 -9.93
CA LYS A 51 4.85 0.47 -10.67
C LYS A 51 5.15 -0.97 -10.25
N GLY A 52 4.30 -1.89 -10.65
CA GLY A 52 4.54 -3.32 -10.44
C GLY A 52 3.28 -4.16 -10.46
N GLY A 53 3.46 -5.46 -10.34
CA GLY A 53 2.37 -6.43 -10.24
C GLY A 53 1.62 -6.36 -8.92
N ASP A 54 0.64 -7.25 -8.76
CA ASP A 54 -0.23 -7.27 -7.59
C ASP A 54 0.37 -8.02 -6.38
N GLY A 55 1.44 -8.79 -6.58
CA GLY A 55 2.02 -9.58 -5.50
C GLY A 55 1.03 -10.55 -4.83
N CYS A 56 0.03 -11.03 -5.56
CA CYS A 56 -1.08 -11.83 -5.06
C CYS A 56 -1.96 -11.11 -4.02
N HIS A 57 -1.86 -9.80 -3.92
CA HIS A 57 -2.73 -8.98 -3.08
C HIS A 57 -4.04 -8.69 -3.83
N ARG A 58 -5.16 -9.17 -3.32
CA ARG A 58 -6.45 -9.09 -4.02
C ARG A 58 -6.92 -7.66 -4.28
N GLY A 59 -6.63 -6.74 -3.38
CA GLY A 59 -6.94 -5.32 -3.58
C GLY A 59 -6.14 -4.71 -4.74
N LEU A 60 -4.84 -4.95 -4.79
CA LEU A 60 -3.99 -4.50 -5.91
C LEU A 60 -4.38 -5.13 -7.22
N GLU A 61 -4.65 -6.44 -7.22
CA GLU A 61 -5.15 -7.15 -8.40
C GLU A 61 -6.39 -6.47 -8.98
N ASN A 62 -7.36 -6.15 -8.13
CA ASN A 62 -8.60 -5.51 -8.54
C ASN A 62 -8.39 -4.07 -9.02
N ILE A 63 -7.48 -3.31 -8.39
CA ILE A 63 -7.12 -1.96 -8.84
C ILE A 63 -6.50 -2.03 -10.24
N ILE A 64 -5.53 -2.91 -10.44
CA ILE A 64 -4.88 -3.10 -11.74
C ILE A 64 -5.89 -3.49 -12.81
N TYR A 65 -6.80 -4.41 -12.49
CA TYR A 65 -7.85 -4.82 -13.40
C TYR A 65 -8.77 -3.66 -13.80
N ASN A 66 -9.27 -2.90 -12.84
CA ASN A 66 -10.18 -1.79 -13.11
C ASN A 66 -9.51 -0.63 -13.84
N LEU A 67 -8.25 -0.33 -13.54
CA LEU A 67 -7.49 0.74 -14.20
C LEU A 67 -6.87 0.30 -15.52
N GLN A 68 -6.82 -0.99 -15.81
CA GLN A 68 -6.11 -1.56 -16.96
C GLN A 68 -4.65 -1.06 -17.02
N SER A 69 -4.03 -0.85 -15.85
CA SER A 69 -2.66 -0.39 -15.71
C SER A 69 -2.11 -0.75 -14.34
N ASN A 70 -0.82 -1.03 -14.29
CA ASN A 70 -0.05 -1.17 -13.06
C ASN A 70 0.91 0.01 -12.82
N ALA A 71 0.81 1.06 -13.65
CA ALA A 71 1.74 2.19 -13.66
C ALA A 71 1.36 3.27 -12.62
N PHE A 72 1.10 2.85 -11.40
CA PHE A 72 0.86 3.73 -10.25
C PHE A 72 1.80 3.37 -9.11
N PRO A 73 2.30 4.38 -8.37
CA PRO A 73 3.15 4.14 -7.21
C PRO A 73 2.41 3.43 -6.08
N ARG A 74 3.16 2.59 -5.37
CA ARG A 74 2.65 1.90 -4.17
C ARG A 74 3.68 1.92 -3.07
N ILE A 75 3.19 2.00 -1.86
CA ILE A 75 3.96 1.85 -0.64
C ILE A 75 3.49 0.56 0.02
N ARG A 76 4.37 -0.44 0.04
CA ARG A 76 4.09 -1.77 0.59
C ARG A 76 4.58 -1.81 2.04
N LEU A 77 3.69 -2.13 2.96
CA LEU A 77 3.98 -2.21 4.39
C LEU A 77 4.06 -3.68 4.79
N GLY A 78 5.22 -4.11 5.24
CA GLY A 78 5.46 -5.49 5.64
C GLY A 78 4.68 -5.87 6.90
N ILE A 79 3.98 -6.99 6.84
CA ILE A 79 3.20 -7.51 7.96
C ILE A 79 3.60 -8.93 8.38
N ALA A 80 4.60 -9.53 7.72
CA ALA A 80 5.06 -10.87 8.07
C ALA A 80 5.88 -10.84 9.36
N GLY A 81 5.23 -11.12 10.47
CA GLY A 81 5.88 -11.32 11.75
C GLY A 81 6.44 -12.74 11.88
N SER A 82 7.06 -13.04 13.03
CA SER A 82 7.60 -14.38 13.33
C SER A 82 6.52 -15.47 13.35
N ASP A 83 5.27 -15.09 13.54
CA ASP A 83 4.11 -15.97 13.55
C ASP A 83 3.47 -16.20 12.17
N TYR A 84 4.05 -15.59 11.12
CA TYR A 84 3.49 -15.73 9.78
C TYR A 84 3.50 -17.16 9.29
N LYS A 85 2.32 -17.65 8.94
CA LYS A 85 2.10 -18.97 8.33
C LYS A 85 1.06 -18.84 7.22
N ARG A 86 1.28 -19.57 6.14
CA ARG A 86 0.26 -19.71 5.09
C ARG A 86 -0.98 -20.45 5.62
N PRO A 87 -2.18 -20.20 5.11
CA PRO A 87 -2.50 -19.29 4.00
C PRO A 87 -2.54 -17.82 4.44
N SER A 88 -2.11 -16.94 3.56
CA SER A 88 -2.05 -15.49 3.82
C SER A 88 -3.41 -14.86 4.10
N GLU A 89 -4.47 -15.37 3.49
CA GLU A 89 -5.84 -14.87 3.70
C GLU A 89 -6.28 -14.96 5.17
N LYS A 90 -5.86 -15.99 5.87
CA LYS A 90 -6.14 -16.11 7.32
C LYS A 90 -5.26 -15.19 8.13
N TYR A 91 -3.99 -15.08 7.77
CA TYR A 91 -3.03 -14.26 8.49
C TYR A 91 -3.40 -12.77 8.46
N VAL A 92 -3.75 -12.23 7.30
CA VAL A 92 -4.07 -10.80 7.13
C VAL A 92 -5.31 -10.36 7.90
N MET A 93 -6.17 -11.29 8.29
CA MET A 93 -7.37 -11.01 9.07
C MET A 93 -7.13 -11.02 10.59
N LYS A 94 -5.95 -11.45 11.03
CA LYS A 94 -5.61 -11.46 12.46
C LYS A 94 -5.16 -10.08 12.92
N PRO A 95 -5.51 -9.68 14.15
CA PRO A 95 -4.91 -8.50 14.78
C PRO A 95 -3.42 -8.76 15.05
N PHE A 96 -2.63 -7.68 15.10
CA PHE A 96 -1.28 -7.77 15.62
C PHE A 96 -1.33 -8.13 17.11
N ASN A 97 -0.46 -9.05 17.54
CA ASN A 97 -0.29 -9.33 18.95
C ASN A 97 0.45 -8.17 19.65
N ASP A 98 0.54 -8.21 20.99
CA ASP A 98 1.13 -7.12 21.77
C ASP A 98 2.60 -6.86 21.42
N GLU A 99 3.39 -7.90 21.14
CA GLU A 99 4.79 -7.77 20.72
C GLU A 99 4.92 -7.06 19.39
N MET A 100 4.00 -7.31 18.47
CA MET A 100 4.03 -6.78 17.09
C MET A 100 3.42 -5.38 16.97
N SER A 101 2.59 -4.98 17.94
CA SER A 101 1.83 -3.72 17.86
C SER A 101 2.73 -2.49 17.81
N LEU A 102 3.84 -2.48 18.54
CA LEU A 102 4.77 -1.36 18.53
C LEU A 102 5.47 -1.23 17.18
N ASP A 103 5.97 -2.33 16.62
CA ASP A 103 6.61 -2.34 15.32
C ASP A 103 5.65 -1.93 14.21
N ALA A 104 4.40 -2.38 14.30
CA ALA A 104 3.35 -1.97 13.36
C ALA A 104 3.08 -0.46 13.44
N LYS A 105 3.02 0.13 14.63
CA LYS A 105 2.85 1.57 14.82
C LYS A 105 4.01 2.36 14.24
N ILE A 106 5.24 1.95 14.52
CA ILE A 106 6.45 2.59 13.98
C ILE A 106 6.44 2.55 12.46
N MET A 107 6.07 1.41 11.89
CA MET A 107 5.97 1.24 10.44
C MET A 107 4.92 2.16 9.81
N VAL A 108 3.75 2.27 10.42
CA VAL A 108 2.67 3.15 9.92
C VAL A 108 3.13 4.61 9.95
N ASN A 109 3.78 5.05 11.03
CA ASN A 109 4.33 6.40 11.11
C ASN A 109 5.41 6.64 10.06
N ARG A 110 6.27 5.66 9.83
CA ARG A 110 7.30 5.74 8.78
C ARG A 110 6.68 5.81 7.38
N ALA A 111 5.58 5.11 7.13
CA ALA A 111 4.85 5.21 5.87
C ALA A 111 4.23 6.61 5.69
N ALA A 112 3.70 7.22 6.76
CA ALA A 112 3.20 8.59 6.72
C ALA A 112 4.32 9.59 6.41
N ASP A 113 5.50 9.43 7.03
CA ASP A 113 6.67 10.24 6.73
C ASP A 113 7.11 10.09 5.26
N ALA A 114 7.03 8.88 4.73
CA ALA A 114 7.32 8.62 3.32
C ALA A 114 6.37 9.37 2.39
N ILE A 115 5.08 9.39 2.69
CA ILE A 115 4.09 10.17 1.92
C ILE A 115 4.43 11.67 1.97
N GLN A 116 4.74 12.21 3.13
CA GLN A 116 5.17 13.62 3.24
C GLN A 116 6.45 13.88 2.44
N SER A 117 7.39 12.95 2.46
CA SER A 117 8.61 13.07 1.68
C SER A 117 8.33 13.06 0.17
N ILE A 118 7.40 12.22 -0.29
CA ILE A 118 6.98 12.21 -1.70
C ILE A 118 6.43 13.57 -2.12
N ILE A 119 5.56 14.13 -1.29
CA ILE A 119 4.94 15.45 -1.56
C ILE A 119 6.01 16.55 -1.63
N ASN A 120 6.98 16.55 -0.74
CA ASN A 120 7.96 17.62 -0.61
C ASN A 120 9.19 17.45 -1.50
N ARG A 121 9.59 16.22 -1.78
CA ARG A 121 10.89 15.90 -2.41
C ARG A 121 10.78 15.06 -3.68
N GLY A 122 9.59 14.51 -3.95
CA GLY A 122 9.34 13.63 -5.07
C GLY A 122 9.61 12.16 -4.77
N LEU A 123 9.09 11.31 -5.66
CA LEU A 123 9.10 9.84 -5.50
C LEU A 123 10.52 9.26 -5.49
N ASN A 124 11.38 9.65 -6.44
CA ASN A 124 12.72 9.07 -6.58
C ASN A 124 13.59 9.30 -5.34
N ARG A 125 13.60 10.52 -4.82
CA ARG A 125 14.35 10.84 -3.59
C ARG A 125 13.82 10.07 -2.39
N THR A 126 12.50 9.96 -2.30
CA THR A 126 11.87 9.22 -1.21
C THR A 126 12.19 7.74 -1.29
N MET A 127 12.18 7.13 -2.48
CA MET A 127 12.59 5.73 -2.64
C MET A 127 14.03 5.51 -2.14
N ASN A 128 14.96 6.41 -2.45
CA ASN A 128 16.34 6.31 -2.00
C ASN A 128 16.46 6.39 -0.47
N LEU A 129 15.63 7.19 0.17
CA LEU A 129 15.66 7.38 1.63
C LEU A 129 14.99 6.23 2.39
N PHE A 130 13.88 5.69 1.88
CA PHE A 130 13.01 4.77 2.61
C PHE A 130 13.19 3.31 2.22
N ASN A 131 13.69 3.00 1.02
CA ASN A 131 13.96 1.63 0.57
C ASN A 131 15.31 1.07 1.04
N ALA A 132 16.14 1.91 1.61
CA ALA A 132 17.48 1.52 2.07
C ALA A 132 17.42 0.60 3.29
#